data_bd6597134f814580080884e9e7a5930e
#
_entry.id   bd6597134f814580080884e9e7a5930e
#
_cell.length_a   1.000
_cell.length_b   1.000
_cell.length_c   1.000
_cell.angle_alpha   90.00
_cell.angle_beta   90.00
_cell.angle_gamma   90.00
#
_symmetry.space_group_name_H-M   'P 1'
#
loop_
_entity.id
_entity.type
_entity.pdbx_description
1 polymer ?
#
loop_
_entity_poly.entity_id
_entity_poly.type
_entity_poly.pdbx_seq_one_letter_code
_entity_poly.pdbx_strand_id
1 'polypeptide(L)'
;MLRVVRAVPFLFASLAVGGQPVPVKLGASVVFTQLAPESRPSAFGRGARLVLLSPDGTTRVLTKDFESAADPDVSFDGKRILFAGRRTASGHWNIFEMATDGSDLRQVTRDLGDCRSPAYQSALFYLNDPRPIHQVTFVSTVAGEYNEQGAVPESSLYSVRLNGSESRRLTYTASSSFDPFQMSDGRILFSSWYGGRVDLFGINLDGTDYAAFSGNQGRRIKRMACTTAKRLVVFIEGDRATWDGAGTVATLALRRNLHSYHALTSPADGLYHSPSPLPDGAVLISRRPATGTGTHGIYRLDPETGRAQLVFADPRFHSMQAKLVAPREEPDGRSTVVDESEPTAKLYCLSVYTTDFADPAWMPPGSVKRLRVLEGMPLKAVSAAALSPLLPRRFLGEIDVDEDGSFQVQVPANLPIQLQALDADGMALRSSAWIWAKNKENRGCIGCHEDGERTPENLVPKALEHAAPKLTLPPERRRTVDFRRDVMPILKVRCASCHTKAPLPLTSEQLAYKSLLRQVQPGRARTSPLVWRIHGRNTSRPWDGVAAKPGALMPPAGSPPLTADEKRAIVEWIDLGAQWDALPSGGLR
;
A
#
# COMPACT_ATOMS: atom_id res chain seq x y z
N MET A 1 58.89 -36.84 -13.31
CA MET A 1 57.88 -37.85 -13.66
C MET A 1 56.53 -37.41 -13.12
N LEU A 2 55.76 -36.75 -13.95
CA LEU A 2 54.40 -36.33 -13.62
C LEU A 2 53.41 -37.42 -14.06
N ARG A 3 52.62 -37.95 -13.11
CA ARG A 3 51.50 -38.84 -13.43
C ARG A 3 50.24 -37.99 -13.63
N VAL A 4 49.74 -38.01 -14.88
CA VAL A 4 48.46 -37.46 -15.26
C VAL A 4 47.37 -38.47 -14.88
N VAL A 5 46.48 -38.10 -13.97
CA VAL A 5 45.26 -38.86 -13.66
C VAL A 5 44.15 -38.33 -14.56
N ARG A 6 43.68 -39.13 -15.50
CA ARG A 6 42.50 -38.86 -16.32
C ARG A 6 41.24 -39.10 -15.47
N ALA A 7 40.45 -38.06 -15.24
CA ALA A 7 39.10 -38.16 -14.70
C ALA A 7 38.14 -38.58 -15.83
N VAL A 8 37.43 -39.67 -15.63
CA VAL A 8 36.33 -40.12 -16.49
C VAL A 8 35.04 -39.46 -15.97
N PRO A 9 34.26 -38.73 -16.79
CA PRO A 9 33.00 -38.21 -16.35
C PRO A 9 31.94 -39.32 -16.36
N PHE A 10 31.43 -39.69 -15.19
CA PHE A 10 30.20 -40.49 -15.10
C PHE A 10 29.00 -39.59 -15.42
N LEU A 11 28.42 -39.78 -16.60
CA LEU A 11 27.07 -39.27 -16.92
C LEU A 11 26.05 -40.10 -16.14
N PHE A 12 25.51 -39.55 -15.07
CA PHE A 12 24.27 -40.05 -14.50
C PHE A 12 23.10 -39.50 -15.34
N ALA A 13 22.64 -40.29 -16.30
CA ALA A 13 21.33 -40.09 -16.91
C ALA A 13 20.26 -40.50 -15.89
N SER A 14 19.69 -39.54 -15.15
CA SER A 14 18.50 -39.79 -14.38
C SER A 14 17.31 -39.89 -15.35
N LEU A 15 16.88 -41.10 -15.63
CA LEU A 15 15.59 -41.40 -16.23
C LEU A 15 14.50 -40.88 -15.25
N ALA A 16 13.97 -39.72 -15.52
CA ALA A 16 12.76 -39.24 -14.88
C ALA A 16 11.60 -40.10 -15.41
N VAL A 17 11.22 -41.11 -14.65
CA VAL A 17 9.94 -41.80 -14.83
C VAL A 17 8.87 -40.79 -14.47
N GLY A 18 8.23 -40.17 -15.47
CA GLY A 18 7.17 -39.18 -15.33
C GLY A 18 5.85 -39.79 -14.87
N GLY A 19 5.77 -40.21 -13.62
CA GLY A 19 4.50 -40.43 -12.94
C GLY A 19 3.89 -39.07 -12.60
N GLN A 20 2.64 -38.84 -12.99
CA GLN A 20 1.91 -37.64 -12.51
C GLN A 20 1.89 -37.64 -10.98
N PRO A 21 2.19 -36.50 -10.32
CA PRO A 21 2.20 -36.45 -8.86
C PRO A 21 0.82 -36.81 -8.32
N VAL A 22 0.77 -37.77 -7.40
CA VAL A 22 -0.48 -38.18 -6.73
C VAL A 22 -0.95 -37.03 -5.85
N PRO A 23 -2.20 -36.53 -6.02
CA PRO A 23 -2.73 -35.44 -5.22
C PRO A 23 -2.81 -35.80 -3.73
N VAL A 24 -2.40 -34.84 -2.87
CA VAL A 24 -2.52 -34.98 -1.41
C VAL A 24 -3.96 -34.70 -0.97
N LYS A 25 -4.53 -35.58 -0.16
CA LYS A 25 -5.87 -35.38 0.44
C LYS A 25 -5.76 -34.55 1.72
N LEU A 26 -6.63 -33.55 1.88
CA LEU A 26 -6.63 -32.63 3.02
C LEU A 26 -7.61 -33.00 4.13
N GLY A 27 -8.41 -34.06 3.96
CA GLY A 27 -9.40 -34.51 4.96
C GLY A 27 -10.65 -33.63 5.07
N ALA A 28 -10.65 -32.42 4.48
CA ALA A 28 -11.79 -31.50 4.43
C ALA A 28 -11.97 -30.96 3.01
N SER A 29 -13.14 -30.39 2.73
CA SER A 29 -13.43 -29.77 1.44
C SER A 29 -12.60 -28.50 1.23
N VAL A 30 -12.41 -28.13 -0.04
CA VAL A 30 -11.72 -26.89 -0.44
C VAL A 30 -12.63 -26.11 -1.39
N VAL A 31 -12.91 -24.86 -1.08
CA VAL A 31 -13.55 -23.93 -2.01
C VAL A 31 -12.51 -23.09 -2.73
N PHE A 32 -12.66 -22.88 -4.02
CA PHE A 32 -11.73 -22.11 -4.82
C PHE A 32 -12.38 -21.49 -6.05
N THR A 33 -11.71 -20.51 -6.64
CA THR A 33 -12.12 -19.88 -7.90
C THR A 33 -11.57 -20.66 -9.10
N GLN A 34 -12.43 -20.99 -10.06
CA GLN A 34 -12.03 -21.46 -11.38
C GLN A 34 -12.25 -20.40 -12.44
N LEU A 35 -11.30 -20.26 -13.37
CA LEU A 35 -11.31 -19.31 -14.47
C LEU A 35 -10.79 -19.99 -15.74
N ALA A 36 -11.44 -19.73 -16.89
CA ALA A 36 -10.99 -20.27 -18.18
C ALA A 36 -9.59 -19.72 -18.56
N PRO A 37 -8.73 -20.51 -19.24
CA PRO A 37 -7.34 -20.13 -19.52
C PRO A 37 -7.18 -18.86 -20.36
N GLU A 38 -8.10 -18.58 -21.27
CA GLU A 38 -8.14 -17.38 -22.11
C GLU A 38 -8.60 -16.13 -21.37
N SER A 39 -9.19 -16.27 -20.22
CA SER A 39 -9.63 -15.15 -19.39
C SER A 39 -8.44 -14.58 -18.60
N ARG A 40 -8.33 -13.25 -18.54
CA ARG A 40 -7.31 -12.59 -17.74
C ARG A 40 -7.79 -12.44 -16.29
N PRO A 41 -7.15 -13.11 -15.29
CA PRO A 41 -7.57 -13.05 -13.89
C PRO A 41 -7.54 -11.67 -13.28
N SER A 42 -6.74 -10.74 -13.78
CA SER A 42 -6.62 -9.38 -13.23
C SER A 42 -7.96 -8.66 -13.04
N ALA A 43 -9.00 -9.12 -13.71
CA ALA A 43 -10.35 -8.61 -13.53
C ALA A 43 -11.36 -9.69 -13.14
N PHE A 44 -11.00 -10.98 -13.08
CA PHE A 44 -11.94 -12.13 -13.01
C PHE A 44 -13.18 -11.90 -13.90
N GLY A 45 -12.93 -11.35 -15.08
CA GLY A 45 -13.86 -10.58 -15.88
C GLY A 45 -15.17 -11.28 -16.19
N ARG A 46 -15.15 -12.42 -16.90
CA ARG A 46 -16.32 -13.21 -17.24
C ARG A 46 -16.06 -14.68 -16.99
N GLY A 47 -17.10 -15.39 -16.49
CA GLY A 47 -17.07 -16.83 -16.35
C GLY A 47 -16.21 -17.39 -15.22
N ALA A 48 -15.72 -16.56 -14.29
CA ALA A 48 -15.16 -17.07 -13.05
C ALA A 48 -16.25 -17.70 -12.19
N ARG A 49 -15.94 -18.83 -11.54
CA ARG A 49 -16.93 -19.55 -10.74
C ARG A 49 -16.31 -20.14 -9.48
N LEU A 50 -17.09 -20.25 -8.42
CA LEU A 50 -16.67 -20.98 -7.23
C LEU A 50 -16.93 -22.46 -7.38
N VAL A 51 -15.93 -23.24 -7.03
CA VAL A 51 -15.97 -24.72 -7.08
C VAL A 51 -15.63 -25.26 -5.70
N LEU A 52 -16.40 -26.22 -5.23
CA LEU A 52 -16.13 -27.03 -4.05
C LEU A 52 -15.49 -28.34 -4.48
N LEU A 53 -14.29 -28.62 -3.97
CA LEU A 53 -13.61 -29.91 -4.04
C LEU A 53 -13.91 -30.69 -2.75
N SER A 54 -14.55 -31.83 -2.86
CA SER A 54 -14.81 -32.71 -1.73
C SER A 54 -13.60 -33.59 -1.39
N PRO A 55 -13.50 -34.17 -0.18
CA PRO A 55 -12.38 -35.04 0.22
C PRO A 55 -12.20 -36.29 -0.64
N ASP A 56 -13.26 -36.74 -1.30
CA ASP A 56 -13.25 -37.86 -2.26
C ASP A 56 -12.67 -37.49 -3.63
N GLY A 57 -12.38 -36.20 -3.87
CA GLY A 57 -11.87 -35.67 -5.14
C GLY A 57 -12.94 -35.21 -6.13
N THR A 58 -14.23 -35.31 -5.78
CA THR A 58 -15.32 -34.79 -6.62
C THR A 58 -15.41 -33.27 -6.55
N THR A 59 -15.82 -32.63 -7.66
CA THR A 59 -15.95 -31.18 -7.75
C THR A 59 -17.39 -30.77 -8.06
N ARG A 60 -17.87 -29.68 -7.43
CA ARG A 60 -19.18 -29.11 -7.65
C ARG A 60 -19.12 -27.60 -7.79
N VAL A 61 -19.72 -27.03 -8.84
CA VAL A 61 -19.85 -25.58 -9.03
C VAL A 61 -20.94 -25.04 -8.10
N LEU A 62 -20.60 -24.03 -7.28
CA LEU A 62 -21.52 -23.41 -6.32
C LEU A 62 -22.26 -22.19 -6.89
N THR A 63 -21.69 -21.48 -7.87
CA THR A 63 -22.17 -20.15 -8.33
C THR A 63 -22.63 -20.20 -9.80
N LYS A 64 -23.50 -21.13 -10.15
CA LYS A 64 -24.01 -21.32 -11.53
C LYS A 64 -24.81 -20.12 -12.06
N ASP A 65 -25.47 -19.38 -11.15
CA ASP A 65 -26.38 -18.27 -11.47
C ASP A 65 -25.66 -16.89 -11.46
N PHE A 66 -24.31 -16.90 -11.47
CA PHE A 66 -23.50 -15.69 -11.53
C PHE A 66 -22.79 -15.59 -12.89
N GLU A 67 -22.76 -14.38 -13.46
CA GLU A 67 -21.91 -14.07 -14.61
C GLU A 67 -20.44 -14.27 -14.27
N SER A 68 -20.06 -13.90 -13.04
CA SER A 68 -18.73 -14.16 -12.50
C SER A 68 -18.74 -14.17 -10.97
N ALA A 69 -17.95 -15.07 -10.34
CA ALA A 69 -17.81 -15.19 -8.90
C ALA A 69 -16.37 -15.58 -8.54
N ALA A 70 -15.79 -14.92 -7.53
CA ALA A 70 -14.38 -15.07 -7.13
C ALA A 70 -14.18 -14.69 -5.66
N ASP A 71 -12.93 -14.75 -5.19
CA ASP A 71 -12.47 -14.30 -3.86
C ASP A 71 -13.22 -14.97 -2.70
N PRO A 72 -13.28 -16.30 -2.60
CA PRO A 72 -13.97 -16.94 -1.48
C PRO A 72 -13.21 -16.72 -0.16
N ASP A 73 -13.96 -16.53 0.93
CA ASP A 73 -13.49 -16.69 2.32
C ASP A 73 -14.47 -17.56 3.10
N VAL A 74 -13.97 -18.32 4.08
CA VAL A 74 -14.76 -19.26 4.87
C VAL A 74 -14.94 -18.72 6.28
N SER A 75 -16.15 -18.80 6.84
CA SER A 75 -16.46 -18.37 8.21
C SER A 75 -15.61 -19.12 9.25
N PHE A 76 -15.47 -18.56 10.45
CA PHE A 76 -14.68 -19.18 11.51
C PHE A 76 -15.23 -20.53 11.96
N ASP A 77 -16.55 -20.72 11.91
CA ASP A 77 -17.20 -22.01 12.20
C ASP A 77 -17.18 -23.01 11.02
N GLY A 78 -16.65 -22.59 9.86
CA GLY A 78 -16.54 -23.43 8.66
C GLY A 78 -17.85 -23.70 7.92
N LYS A 79 -18.96 -23.00 8.26
CA LYS A 79 -20.30 -23.30 7.71
C LYS A 79 -20.76 -22.40 6.58
N ARG A 80 -20.11 -21.24 6.41
CA ARG A 80 -20.50 -20.24 5.42
C ARG A 80 -19.32 -19.80 4.55
N ILE A 81 -19.62 -19.31 3.35
CA ILE A 81 -18.66 -18.81 2.38
C ILE A 81 -19.09 -17.40 2.00
N LEU A 82 -18.19 -16.42 2.25
CA LEU A 82 -18.23 -15.10 1.61
C LEU A 82 -17.59 -15.18 0.25
N PHE A 83 -18.06 -14.38 -0.70
CA PHE A 83 -17.43 -14.26 -2.02
C PHE A 83 -17.82 -12.96 -2.72
N ALA A 84 -17.00 -12.54 -3.65
CA ALA A 84 -17.36 -11.49 -4.59
C ALA A 84 -18.11 -12.09 -5.77
N GLY A 85 -19.26 -11.52 -6.12
CA GLY A 85 -20.09 -12.00 -7.22
C GLY A 85 -20.65 -10.87 -8.08
N ARG A 86 -20.79 -11.13 -9.37
CA ARG A 86 -21.45 -10.27 -10.34
C ARG A 86 -22.50 -11.06 -11.08
N ARG A 87 -23.77 -10.60 -11.03
CA ARG A 87 -24.90 -11.35 -11.61
C ARG A 87 -25.09 -11.13 -13.10
N THR A 88 -24.71 -9.95 -13.61
CA THR A 88 -24.85 -9.57 -15.02
C THR A 88 -23.56 -8.97 -15.55
N ALA A 89 -23.33 -9.00 -16.84
CA ALA A 89 -22.10 -8.50 -17.47
C ALA A 89 -21.84 -7.00 -17.24
N SER A 90 -22.91 -6.20 -17.08
CA SER A 90 -22.85 -4.76 -16.79
C SER A 90 -23.05 -4.42 -15.30
N GLY A 91 -23.30 -5.41 -14.45
CA GLY A 91 -23.53 -5.21 -13.02
C GLY A 91 -22.24 -4.98 -12.25
N HIS A 92 -22.35 -4.35 -11.08
CA HIS A 92 -21.23 -4.21 -10.15
C HIS A 92 -20.94 -5.51 -9.43
N TRP A 93 -19.67 -5.66 -9.03
CA TRP A 93 -19.27 -6.69 -8.09
C TRP A 93 -19.81 -6.37 -6.71
N ASN A 94 -20.47 -7.35 -6.09
CA ASN A 94 -20.96 -7.25 -4.72
C ASN A 94 -20.46 -8.42 -3.89
N ILE A 95 -20.47 -8.25 -2.56
CA ILE A 95 -20.18 -9.35 -1.63
C ILE A 95 -21.47 -10.09 -1.35
N PHE A 96 -21.39 -11.41 -1.47
CA PHE A 96 -22.43 -12.37 -1.16
C PHE A 96 -21.96 -13.34 -0.09
N GLU A 97 -22.90 -13.94 0.60
CA GLU A 97 -22.68 -15.01 1.55
C GLU A 97 -23.64 -16.17 1.26
N MET A 98 -23.16 -17.40 1.39
CA MET A 98 -23.97 -18.62 1.25
C MET A 98 -23.51 -19.69 2.26
N ALA A 99 -24.33 -20.72 2.48
CA ALA A 99 -23.89 -21.93 3.17
C ALA A 99 -22.85 -22.69 2.33
N THR A 100 -22.04 -23.55 2.94
CA THR A 100 -20.97 -24.30 2.24
C THR A 100 -21.50 -25.29 1.21
N ASP A 101 -22.79 -25.66 1.30
CA ASP A 101 -23.49 -26.45 0.30
C ASP A 101 -24.06 -25.61 -0.87
N GLY A 102 -23.86 -24.28 -0.86
CA GLY A 102 -24.37 -23.35 -1.87
C GLY A 102 -25.81 -22.87 -1.62
N SER A 103 -26.48 -23.33 -0.57
CA SER A 103 -27.82 -22.86 -0.16
C SER A 103 -27.75 -21.55 0.63
N ASP A 104 -28.91 -20.99 0.98
CA ASP A 104 -29.04 -19.77 1.82
C ASP A 104 -28.18 -18.60 1.34
N LEU A 105 -28.25 -18.34 0.03
CA LEU A 105 -27.51 -17.25 -0.63
C LEU A 105 -28.14 -15.90 -0.31
N ARG A 106 -27.32 -14.97 0.22
CA ARG A 106 -27.71 -13.57 0.47
C ARG A 106 -26.68 -12.59 -0.05
N GLN A 107 -27.12 -11.41 -0.42
CA GLN A 107 -26.24 -10.29 -0.80
C GLN A 107 -25.94 -9.44 0.44
N VAL A 108 -24.63 -9.17 0.68
CA VAL A 108 -24.15 -8.40 1.83
C VAL A 108 -23.95 -6.92 1.48
N THR A 109 -23.33 -6.61 0.33
CA THR A 109 -23.08 -5.20 -0.07
C THR A 109 -24.07 -4.74 -1.14
N ARG A 110 -24.44 -3.45 -1.10
CA ARG A 110 -25.30 -2.78 -2.10
C ARG A 110 -24.81 -1.35 -2.27
N ASP A 111 -24.75 -0.86 -3.50
CA ASP A 111 -24.47 0.55 -3.85
C ASP A 111 -23.13 1.08 -3.31
N LEU A 112 -22.13 0.19 -3.18
CA LEU A 112 -20.78 0.51 -2.69
C LEU A 112 -19.69 0.43 -3.79
N GLY A 113 -20.06 0.57 -5.07
CA GLY A 113 -19.15 0.36 -6.20
C GLY A 113 -18.82 -1.12 -6.42
N ASP A 114 -17.65 -1.40 -7.01
CA ASP A 114 -17.18 -2.77 -7.22
C ASP A 114 -16.51 -3.30 -5.95
N CYS A 115 -17.18 -4.24 -5.28
CA CYS A 115 -16.75 -4.84 -4.02
C CYS A 115 -16.07 -6.19 -4.25
N ARG A 116 -14.81 -6.34 -3.77
CA ARG A 116 -13.98 -7.51 -4.00
C ARG A 116 -13.24 -7.94 -2.73
N SER A 117 -12.64 -9.14 -2.78
CA SER A 117 -11.74 -9.68 -1.74
C SER A 117 -12.33 -9.61 -0.33
N PRO A 118 -13.51 -10.18 -0.07
CA PRO A 118 -14.09 -10.18 1.27
C PRO A 118 -13.30 -11.06 2.23
N ALA A 119 -13.30 -10.66 3.51
CA ALA A 119 -12.78 -11.44 4.61
C ALA A 119 -13.68 -11.28 5.84
N TYR A 120 -14.00 -12.39 6.53
CA TYR A 120 -14.66 -12.32 7.82
C TYR A 120 -13.74 -11.61 8.83
N GLN A 121 -14.34 -10.73 9.65
CA GLN A 121 -13.66 -10.10 10.77
C GLN A 121 -14.03 -10.78 12.08
N SER A 122 -13.11 -10.80 13.05
CA SER A 122 -13.42 -11.07 14.44
C SER A 122 -14.28 -9.96 15.08
N ALA A 123 -14.69 -10.13 16.31
CA ALA A 123 -15.58 -9.22 17.01
C ALA A 123 -14.95 -7.82 17.23
N LEU A 124 -15.70 -6.77 16.90
CA LEU A 124 -15.40 -5.39 17.28
C LEU A 124 -16.30 -4.97 18.46
N PHE A 125 -15.71 -4.32 19.46
CA PHE A 125 -16.42 -3.85 20.66
C PHE A 125 -16.33 -2.33 20.76
N TYR A 126 -17.45 -1.67 21.04
CA TYR A 126 -17.44 -0.29 21.49
C TYR A 126 -17.20 -0.23 22.99
N LEU A 127 -16.46 0.77 23.47
CA LEU A 127 -16.13 0.88 24.89
C LEU A 127 -17.36 1.02 25.80
N ASN A 128 -18.47 1.51 25.28
CA ASN A 128 -19.72 1.73 26.00
C ASN A 128 -20.81 0.68 25.68
N ASP A 129 -20.51 -0.31 24.85
CA ASP A 129 -21.45 -1.38 24.48
C ASP A 129 -20.71 -2.73 24.47
N PRO A 130 -21.02 -3.65 25.39
CA PRO A 130 -20.34 -4.93 25.48
C PRO A 130 -20.74 -5.93 24.37
N ARG A 131 -21.71 -5.58 23.51
CA ARG A 131 -22.17 -6.50 22.46
C ARG A 131 -21.16 -6.55 21.31
N PRO A 132 -20.71 -7.74 20.93
CA PRO A 132 -19.80 -7.88 19.79
C PRO A 132 -20.49 -7.51 18.48
N ILE A 133 -19.75 -6.83 17.63
CA ILE A 133 -20.18 -6.52 16.27
C ILE A 133 -19.35 -7.36 15.31
N HIS A 134 -20.03 -8.26 14.57
CA HIS A 134 -19.41 -9.05 13.52
C HIS A 134 -19.55 -8.36 12.17
N GLN A 135 -18.43 -8.18 11.48
CA GLN A 135 -18.30 -7.45 10.25
C GLN A 135 -17.57 -8.26 9.17
N VAL A 136 -17.60 -7.74 7.97
CA VAL A 136 -16.82 -8.20 6.82
C VAL A 136 -15.94 -7.06 6.37
N THR A 137 -14.64 -7.31 6.19
CA THR A 137 -13.76 -6.40 5.45
C THR A 137 -13.81 -6.75 3.97
N PHE A 138 -13.79 -5.75 3.11
CA PHE A 138 -13.72 -5.92 1.66
C PHE A 138 -13.03 -4.73 1.00
N VAL A 139 -12.62 -4.90 -0.25
CA VAL A 139 -12.10 -3.84 -1.10
C VAL A 139 -13.24 -3.23 -1.89
N SER A 140 -13.36 -1.91 -1.90
CA SER A 140 -14.28 -1.19 -2.81
C SER A 140 -13.51 -0.19 -3.66
N THR A 141 -13.94 -0.06 -4.91
CA THR A 141 -13.45 0.99 -5.83
C THR A 141 -14.40 2.18 -5.81
N VAL A 142 -13.84 3.36 -5.56
CA VAL A 142 -14.61 4.61 -5.60
C VAL A 142 -14.72 5.09 -7.04
N ALA A 143 -15.95 5.26 -7.53
CA ALA A 143 -16.19 5.74 -8.88
C ALA A 143 -15.64 7.16 -9.08
N GLY A 144 -14.85 7.35 -10.13
CA GLY A 144 -14.30 8.66 -10.51
C GLY A 144 -13.11 9.14 -9.71
N GLU A 145 -12.53 8.32 -8.84
CA GLU A 145 -11.25 8.58 -8.18
C GLU A 145 -10.18 7.61 -8.70
N TYR A 146 -8.95 8.10 -8.86
CA TYR A 146 -7.83 7.34 -9.41
C TYR A 146 -6.64 7.39 -8.46
N ASN A 147 -5.90 6.28 -8.40
CA ASN A 147 -4.68 6.17 -7.60
C ASN A 147 -3.51 7.00 -8.18
N GLU A 148 -2.37 7.01 -7.51
CA GLU A 148 -1.15 7.72 -7.94
C GLU A 148 -0.66 7.32 -9.33
N GLN A 149 -0.99 6.13 -9.81
CA GLN A 149 -0.64 5.66 -11.15
C GLN A 149 -1.57 6.24 -12.23
N GLY A 150 -2.70 6.85 -11.84
CA GLY A 150 -3.63 7.55 -12.73
C GLY A 150 -4.37 6.69 -13.76
N ALA A 151 -4.08 5.40 -13.81
CA ALA A 151 -4.62 4.48 -14.83
C ALA A 151 -5.67 3.50 -14.28
N VAL A 152 -5.80 3.40 -12.96
CA VAL A 152 -6.67 2.42 -12.29
C VAL A 152 -7.53 3.14 -11.25
N PRO A 153 -8.83 2.83 -11.15
CA PRO A 153 -9.68 3.36 -10.09
C PRO A 153 -9.04 3.14 -8.71
N GLU A 154 -9.15 4.13 -7.83
CA GLU A 154 -8.68 4.00 -6.45
C GLU A 154 -9.50 2.93 -5.73
N SER A 155 -8.82 2.06 -5.00
CA SER A 155 -9.45 1.07 -4.14
C SER A 155 -9.07 1.28 -2.68
N SER A 156 -10.04 1.09 -1.79
CA SER A 156 -9.87 1.23 -0.35
C SER A 156 -10.51 0.05 0.38
N LEU A 157 -10.05 -0.21 1.59
CA LEU A 157 -10.70 -1.18 2.47
C LEU A 157 -11.91 -0.56 3.14
N TYR A 158 -12.97 -1.32 3.20
CA TYR A 158 -14.23 -1.02 3.86
C TYR A 158 -14.60 -2.15 4.80
N SER A 159 -15.40 -1.85 5.80
CA SER A 159 -16.13 -2.85 6.57
C SER A 159 -17.63 -2.63 6.45
N VAL A 160 -18.39 -3.70 6.61
CA VAL A 160 -19.86 -3.68 6.66
C VAL A 160 -20.33 -4.77 7.63
N ARG A 161 -21.43 -4.54 8.35
CA ARG A 161 -22.03 -5.60 9.14
C ARG A 161 -22.52 -6.75 8.24
N LEU A 162 -22.55 -7.98 8.75
CA LEU A 162 -23.01 -9.15 7.99
C LEU A 162 -24.45 -8.99 7.44
N ASN A 163 -25.28 -8.16 8.06
CA ASN A 163 -26.62 -7.85 7.57
C ASN A 163 -26.65 -6.76 6.47
N GLY A 164 -25.48 -6.22 6.07
CA GLY A 164 -25.34 -5.19 5.05
C GLY A 164 -25.49 -3.75 5.56
N SER A 165 -25.70 -3.54 6.86
CA SER A 165 -25.77 -2.20 7.46
C SER A 165 -24.42 -1.65 7.88
N GLU A 166 -24.35 -0.34 8.12
CA GLU A 166 -23.18 0.36 8.68
C GLU A 166 -21.89 0.11 7.91
N SER A 167 -21.89 0.46 6.63
CA SER A 167 -20.66 0.46 5.82
C SER A 167 -19.74 1.60 6.26
N ARG A 168 -18.44 1.29 6.45
CA ARG A 168 -17.40 2.24 6.89
C ARG A 168 -16.13 2.07 6.08
N ARG A 169 -15.54 3.16 5.63
CA ARG A 169 -14.20 3.15 5.03
C ARG A 169 -13.15 2.99 6.14
N LEU A 170 -12.19 2.08 5.92
CA LEU A 170 -11.13 1.77 6.88
C LEU A 170 -9.80 2.43 6.52
N THR A 171 -9.46 2.53 5.23
CA THR A 171 -8.18 3.08 4.76
C THR A 171 -8.37 4.41 4.03
N TYR A 172 -7.52 5.38 4.34
CA TYR A 172 -7.54 6.73 3.77
C TYR A 172 -6.16 7.10 3.23
N THR A 173 -5.55 6.21 2.46
CA THR A 173 -4.36 6.56 1.69
C THR A 173 -4.74 7.27 0.41
N ALA A 174 -3.81 8.00 -0.18
CA ALA A 174 -3.95 8.51 -1.54
C ALA A 174 -3.55 7.48 -2.61
N SER A 175 -3.43 6.23 -2.21
CA SER A 175 -3.02 5.07 -3.02
C SER A 175 -3.98 3.92 -2.81
N SER A 176 -4.07 3.01 -3.78
CA SER A 176 -4.94 1.83 -3.65
C SER A 176 -4.49 0.90 -2.53
N SER A 177 -5.47 0.41 -1.76
CA SER A 177 -5.34 -0.65 -0.75
C SER A 177 -6.12 -1.89 -1.21
N PHE A 178 -5.54 -3.08 -1.06
CA PHE A 178 -6.10 -4.33 -1.57
C PHE A 178 -5.57 -5.56 -0.82
N ASP A 179 -6.10 -6.74 -1.11
CA ASP A 179 -5.73 -8.04 -0.55
C ASP A 179 -5.82 -8.08 0.99
N PRO A 180 -6.97 -7.73 1.63
CA PRO A 180 -7.11 -7.80 3.08
C PRO A 180 -7.07 -9.23 3.60
N PHE A 181 -6.44 -9.41 4.76
CA PHE A 181 -6.40 -10.68 5.49
C PHE A 181 -6.55 -10.44 6.99
N GLN A 182 -7.45 -11.17 7.64
CA GLN A 182 -7.63 -11.14 9.09
C GLN A 182 -6.51 -11.92 9.79
N MET A 183 -5.67 -11.24 10.57
CA MET A 183 -4.60 -11.86 11.36
C MET A 183 -5.12 -12.48 12.66
N SER A 184 -4.36 -13.42 13.22
CA SER A 184 -4.69 -14.09 14.49
C SER A 184 -4.73 -13.15 15.69
N ASP A 185 -4.06 -12.00 15.62
CA ASP A 185 -4.08 -10.97 16.68
C ASP A 185 -5.22 -9.94 16.53
N GLY A 186 -6.18 -10.19 15.64
CA GLY A 186 -7.34 -9.35 15.41
C GLY A 186 -7.09 -8.11 14.51
N ARG A 187 -5.88 -7.90 13.97
CA ARG A 187 -5.63 -6.84 12.99
C ARG A 187 -5.91 -7.31 11.57
N ILE A 188 -6.03 -6.34 10.65
CA ILE A 188 -6.12 -6.58 9.21
C ILE A 188 -4.75 -6.31 8.60
N LEU A 189 -4.19 -7.31 7.92
CA LEU A 189 -3.02 -7.21 7.05
C LEU A 189 -3.50 -6.93 5.63
N PHE A 190 -2.87 -6.00 4.92
CA PHE A 190 -3.25 -5.67 3.54
C PHE A 190 -2.06 -5.17 2.73
N SER A 191 -2.22 -5.09 1.42
CA SER A 191 -1.23 -4.54 0.50
C SER A 191 -1.62 -3.13 0.07
N SER A 192 -0.64 -2.23 -0.04
CA SER A 192 -0.87 -0.88 -0.55
C SER A 192 0.34 -0.34 -1.30
N TRP A 193 0.10 0.58 -2.23
CA TRP A 193 1.16 1.30 -2.94
C TRP A 193 1.84 2.31 -2.01
N TYR A 194 3.17 2.33 -2.08
CA TYR A 194 4.00 3.29 -1.36
C TYR A 194 5.32 3.54 -2.09
N GLY A 195 5.62 4.78 -2.45
CA GLY A 195 6.92 5.16 -3.02
C GLY A 195 7.31 4.39 -4.29
N GLY A 196 6.34 3.99 -5.12
CA GLY A 196 6.57 3.19 -6.32
C GLY A 196 6.75 1.69 -6.06
N ARG A 197 6.44 1.22 -4.85
CA ARG A 197 6.43 -0.18 -4.41
C ARG A 197 5.03 -0.56 -3.96
N VAL A 198 4.77 -1.84 -3.84
CA VAL A 198 3.63 -2.37 -3.10
C VAL A 198 4.20 -3.10 -1.89
N ASP A 199 3.83 -2.66 -0.70
CA ASP A 199 4.29 -3.24 0.55
C ASP A 199 3.10 -3.65 1.44
N LEU A 200 3.40 -4.41 2.51
CA LEU A 200 2.40 -4.90 3.45
C LEU A 200 2.23 -3.91 4.59
N PHE A 201 0.98 -3.68 4.98
CA PHE A 201 0.57 -2.78 6.06
C PHE A 201 -0.45 -3.46 6.97
N GLY A 202 -0.53 -2.98 8.20
CA GLY A 202 -1.49 -3.44 9.20
C GLY A 202 -2.38 -2.32 9.70
N ILE A 203 -3.64 -2.62 10.03
CA ILE A 203 -4.58 -1.74 10.72
C ILE A 203 -5.40 -2.53 11.74
N ASN A 204 -6.00 -1.85 12.71
CA ASN A 204 -7.06 -2.42 13.54
C ASN A 204 -8.36 -2.60 12.73
N LEU A 205 -9.33 -3.34 13.27
CA LEU A 205 -10.61 -3.63 12.62
C LEU A 205 -11.44 -2.38 12.29
N ASP A 206 -11.21 -1.28 13.00
CA ASP A 206 -11.87 0.02 12.83
C ASP A 206 -11.09 1.00 11.94
N GLY A 207 -9.93 0.57 11.39
CA GLY A 207 -9.06 1.37 10.54
C GLY A 207 -8.06 2.25 11.30
N THR A 208 -7.97 2.15 12.63
CA THR A 208 -6.94 2.81 13.44
C THR A 208 -5.59 2.10 13.38
N ASP A 209 -4.57 2.73 13.92
CA ASP A 209 -3.22 2.16 14.12
C ASP A 209 -2.58 1.63 12.82
N TYR A 210 -2.66 2.42 11.77
CA TYR A 210 -1.99 2.09 10.51
C TYR A 210 -0.48 2.06 10.67
N ALA A 211 0.14 0.94 10.34
CA ALA A 211 1.58 0.74 10.45
C ALA A 211 2.15 -0.07 9.27
N ALA A 212 3.41 0.18 8.93
CA ALA A 212 4.15 -0.67 8.01
C ALA A 212 4.31 -2.08 8.61
N PHE A 213 4.11 -3.11 7.77
CA PHE A 213 4.21 -4.50 8.17
C PHE A 213 5.36 -5.24 7.48
N SER A 214 5.91 -4.73 6.40
CA SER A 214 7.12 -5.23 5.76
C SER A 214 8.16 -4.14 5.64
N GLY A 215 9.43 -4.51 5.77
CA GLY A 215 10.57 -3.63 5.51
C GLY A 215 10.89 -3.52 4.01
N ASN A 216 11.99 -2.82 3.70
CA ASN A 216 12.46 -2.60 2.32
C ASN A 216 13.10 -3.82 1.66
N GLN A 217 13.30 -4.93 2.41
CA GLN A 217 13.85 -6.17 1.86
C GLN A 217 12.89 -6.82 0.87
N GLY A 218 13.41 -7.69 0.02
CA GLY A 218 12.65 -8.42 -0.98
C GLY A 218 12.32 -7.61 -2.23
N ARG A 219 11.36 -8.09 -2.99
CA ARG A 219 11.00 -7.53 -4.30
C ARG A 219 10.08 -6.31 -4.16
N ARG A 220 9.90 -5.58 -5.26
CA ARG A 220 9.15 -4.31 -5.28
C ARG A 220 7.65 -4.44 -5.01
N ILE A 221 7.06 -5.59 -5.28
CA ILE A 221 5.62 -5.84 -5.14
C ILE A 221 5.46 -6.98 -4.14
N LYS A 222 4.78 -6.72 -3.01
CA LYS A 222 4.42 -7.71 -1.99
C LYS A 222 2.90 -7.72 -1.85
N ARG A 223 2.28 -8.89 -2.07
CA ARG A 223 0.82 -9.02 -2.16
C ARG A 223 0.31 -10.31 -1.54
N MET A 224 -1.02 -10.35 -1.33
CA MET A 224 -1.77 -11.56 -0.97
C MET A 224 -1.16 -12.26 0.25
N ALA A 225 -0.93 -11.50 1.32
CA ALA A 225 -0.33 -12.04 2.52
C ALA A 225 -1.34 -12.82 3.37
N CYS A 226 -0.89 -13.87 4.04
CA CYS A 226 -1.64 -14.54 5.09
C CYS A 226 -0.73 -14.88 6.27
N THR A 227 -1.31 -15.13 7.46
CA THR A 227 -0.57 -15.60 8.64
C THR A 227 -0.85 -17.08 8.89
N THR A 228 0.17 -17.83 9.29
CA THR A 228 0.08 -19.27 9.57
C THR A 228 -0.02 -19.54 11.07
N ALA A 229 -0.48 -20.74 11.47
CA ALA A 229 -0.46 -21.20 12.85
C ALA A 229 0.96 -21.22 13.48
N LYS A 230 2.00 -21.30 12.64
CA LYS A 230 3.42 -21.20 13.07
C LYS A 230 3.90 -19.75 13.22
N ARG A 231 3.01 -18.76 13.16
CA ARG A 231 3.31 -17.33 13.30
C ARG A 231 4.26 -16.79 12.22
N LEU A 232 4.19 -17.35 11.03
CA LEU A 232 4.81 -16.81 9.82
C LEU A 232 3.78 -16.03 9.00
N VAL A 233 4.21 -14.96 8.39
CA VAL A 233 3.49 -14.27 7.32
C VAL A 233 4.02 -14.80 6.00
N VAL A 234 3.16 -15.35 5.17
CA VAL A 234 3.47 -15.86 3.83
C VAL A 234 2.85 -14.92 2.82
N PHE A 235 3.61 -14.46 1.84
CA PHE A 235 3.12 -13.53 0.84
C PHE A 235 3.74 -13.78 -0.54
N ILE A 236 3.12 -13.20 -1.56
CA ILE A 236 3.60 -13.24 -2.94
C ILE A 236 4.40 -11.98 -3.23
N GLU A 237 5.55 -12.15 -3.88
CA GLU A 237 6.37 -11.02 -4.29
C GLU A 237 6.84 -11.09 -5.75
N GLY A 238 7.11 -9.91 -6.34
CA GLY A 238 7.62 -9.78 -7.69
C GLY A 238 8.23 -8.39 -7.95
N ASP A 239 9.08 -8.28 -8.98
CA ASP A 239 9.64 -6.99 -9.39
C ASP A 239 8.72 -6.24 -10.34
N ARG A 240 7.82 -6.96 -11.00
CA ARG A 240 6.79 -6.43 -11.93
C ARG A 240 5.48 -7.15 -11.68
N ALA A 241 4.38 -6.44 -11.92
CA ALA A 241 3.06 -7.05 -11.92
C ALA A 241 2.95 -8.02 -13.11
N THR A 242 2.69 -9.29 -12.81
CA THR A 242 2.31 -10.27 -13.83
C THR A 242 0.83 -10.09 -14.19
N TRP A 243 0.40 -10.66 -15.32
CA TRP A 243 -0.99 -10.54 -15.80
C TRP A 243 -2.03 -11.09 -14.82
N ASP A 244 -1.63 -12.01 -13.94
CA ASP A 244 -2.44 -12.68 -12.92
C ASP A 244 -2.09 -12.24 -11.49
N GLY A 245 -1.06 -11.42 -11.30
CA GLY A 245 -0.54 -11.05 -9.99
C GLY A 245 0.32 -12.12 -9.31
N ALA A 246 0.60 -13.25 -10.00
CA ALA A 246 1.44 -14.31 -9.46
C ALA A 246 2.92 -13.88 -9.35
N GLY A 247 3.63 -14.46 -8.39
CA GLY A 247 5.03 -14.18 -8.13
C GLY A 247 5.71 -15.29 -7.37
N THR A 248 6.87 -15.03 -6.79
CA THR A 248 7.57 -15.93 -5.88
C THR A 248 6.99 -15.80 -4.46
N VAL A 249 7.24 -16.78 -3.62
CA VAL A 249 6.80 -16.79 -2.22
C VAL A 249 7.94 -16.29 -1.34
N ALA A 250 7.62 -15.42 -0.41
CA ALA A 250 8.50 -15.02 0.68
C ALA A 250 7.77 -15.07 2.02
N THR A 251 8.53 -15.03 3.10
CA THR A 251 8.01 -15.09 4.47
C THR A 251 8.60 -14.00 5.36
N LEU A 252 7.85 -13.66 6.41
CA LEU A 252 8.27 -12.84 7.54
C LEU A 252 7.86 -13.56 8.83
N ALA A 253 8.59 -13.39 9.92
CA ALA A 253 8.07 -13.76 11.23
C ALA A 253 7.03 -12.72 11.68
N LEU A 254 5.92 -13.14 12.28
CA LEU A 254 4.87 -12.24 12.79
C LEU A 254 5.41 -11.27 13.86
N ARG A 255 6.38 -11.72 14.66
CA ARG A 255 7.22 -10.87 15.50
C ARG A 255 8.48 -10.51 14.72
N ARG A 256 8.95 -9.28 14.80
CA ARG A 256 10.11 -8.76 14.06
C ARG A 256 9.91 -8.78 12.52
N ASN A 257 8.70 -8.49 12.10
CA ASN A 257 8.26 -8.52 10.72
C ASN A 257 9.09 -7.60 9.80
N LEU A 258 9.65 -6.51 10.31
CA LEU A 258 10.49 -5.61 9.54
C LEU A 258 11.91 -6.15 9.28
N HIS A 259 12.38 -7.14 10.06
CA HIS A 259 13.77 -7.64 10.03
C HIS A 259 13.91 -9.15 9.76
N SER A 260 12.82 -9.85 9.49
CA SER A 260 12.80 -11.32 9.37
C SER A 260 12.48 -11.82 7.96
N TYR A 261 12.70 -10.98 6.94
CA TYR A 261 12.43 -11.35 5.55
C TYR A 261 13.26 -12.58 5.13
N HIS A 262 12.56 -13.52 4.50
CA HIS A 262 13.16 -14.70 3.88
C HIS A 262 12.50 -15.02 2.53
N ALA A 263 13.29 -15.06 1.45
CA ALA A 263 12.82 -15.51 0.14
C ALA A 263 12.70 -17.05 0.16
N LEU A 264 11.48 -17.56 -0.02
CA LEU A 264 11.21 -19.00 0.11
C LEU A 264 11.33 -19.76 -1.20
N THR A 265 10.90 -19.15 -2.31
CA THR A 265 10.90 -19.78 -3.63
C THR A 265 11.57 -18.90 -4.69
N SER A 266 11.94 -19.51 -5.80
CA SER A 266 12.49 -18.84 -6.97
C SER A 266 11.54 -18.96 -8.18
N PRO A 267 11.74 -18.18 -9.25
CA PRO A 267 10.96 -18.35 -10.49
C PRO A 267 11.09 -19.73 -11.12
N ALA A 268 12.18 -20.45 -10.87
CA ALA A 268 12.37 -21.83 -11.36
C ALA A 268 11.38 -22.82 -10.74
N ASP A 269 10.89 -22.52 -9.52
CA ASP A 269 9.90 -23.33 -8.82
C ASP A 269 8.47 -23.09 -9.33
N GLY A 270 8.26 -22.10 -10.21
CA GLY A 270 6.98 -21.65 -10.72
C GLY A 270 6.57 -20.30 -10.13
N LEU A 271 5.38 -19.83 -10.51
CA LEU A 271 4.77 -18.61 -9.97
C LEU A 271 3.54 -18.95 -9.15
N TYR A 272 3.42 -18.31 -8.02
CA TYR A 272 2.46 -18.61 -6.97
C TYR A 272 1.45 -17.48 -6.80
N HIS A 273 0.26 -17.81 -6.25
CA HIS A 273 -0.83 -16.85 -6.05
C HIS A 273 -1.70 -17.27 -4.86
N SER A 274 -2.26 -16.29 -4.13
CA SER A 274 -3.29 -16.45 -3.07
C SER A 274 -2.98 -17.52 -2.02
N PRO A 275 -1.93 -17.38 -1.21
CA PRO A 275 -1.71 -18.27 -0.08
C PRO A 275 -2.85 -18.15 0.94
N SER A 276 -3.26 -19.28 1.54
CA SER A 276 -4.28 -19.37 2.58
C SER A 276 -3.86 -20.37 3.64
N PRO A 277 -3.95 -20.06 4.94
CA PRO A 277 -3.41 -20.90 6.00
C PRO A 277 -4.16 -22.21 6.16
N LEU A 278 -3.42 -23.24 6.54
CA LEU A 278 -3.91 -24.54 7.00
C LEU A 278 -3.66 -24.70 8.52
N PRO A 279 -4.46 -25.52 9.21
CA PRO A 279 -4.33 -25.70 10.67
C PRO A 279 -2.95 -26.24 11.11
N ASP A 280 -2.27 -27.00 10.25
CA ASP A 280 -0.95 -27.59 10.53
C ASP A 280 0.23 -26.64 10.28
N GLY A 281 -0.05 -25.36 9.95
CA GLY A 281 0.94 -24.34 9.68
C GLY A 281 1.47 -24.32 8.25
N ALA A 282 1.03 -25.22 7.37
CA ALA A 282 1.22 -25.11 5.93
C ALA A 282 0.24 -24.08 5.33
N VAL A 283 0.34 -23.85 4.03
CA VAL A 283 -0.60 -23.00 3.30
C VAL A 283 -1.13 -23.70 2.04
N LEU A 284 -2.41 -23.48 1.73
CA LEU A 284 -2.92 -23.70 0.38
C LEU A 284 -2.44 -22.56 -0.50
N ILE A 285 -1.99 -22.87 -1.70
CA ILE A 285 -1.48 -21.86 -2.63
C ILE A 285 -1.74 -22.31 -4.06
N SER A 286 -2.04 -21.36 -4.92
CA SER A 286 -2.13 -21.64 -6.35
C SER A 286 -0.75 -21.53 -6.99
N ARG A 287 -0.42 -22.38 -7.95
CA ARG A 287 0.87 -22.39 -8.64
C ARG A 287 0.69 -22.70 -10.12
N ARG A 288 1.43 -22.00 -10.96
CA ARG A 288 1.60 -22.31 -12.39
C ARG A 288 3.06 -22.33 -12.81
N PRO A 289 3.40 -22.90 -13.97
CA PRO A 289 4.75 -22.76 -14.52
C PRO A 289 5.14 -21.30 -14.76
N ALA A 290 6.42 -20.98 -14.59
CA ALA A 290 6.92 -19.63 -14.83
C ALA A 290 6.90 -19.25 -16.32
N THR A 291 6.96 -20.22 -17.20
CA THR A 291 7.03 -20.08 -18.68
C THR A 291 5.72 -19.66 -19.35
N GLY A 292 4.73 -19.20 -18.60
CA GLY A 292 3.54 -18.55 -19.14
C GLY A 292 2.47 -19.44 -19.78
N THR A 293 2.80 -20.70 -20.08
CA THR A 293 1.86 -21.70 -20.59
C THR A 293 1.48 -22.68 -19.51
N GLY A 294 0.19 -22.83 -19.25
CA GLY A 294 -0.35 -23.74 -18.23
C GLY A 294 -1.28 -23.05 -17.25
N THR A 295 -2.17 -23.85 -16.68
CA THR A 295 -3.15 -23.41 -15.71
C THR A 295 -2.58 -23.43 -14.30
N HIS A 296 -3.18 -22.65 -13.39
CA HIS A 296 -2.89 -22.75 -11.96
C HIS A 296 -3.49 -24.05 -11.42
N GLY A 297 -2.68 -24.82 -10.70
CA GLY A 297 -3.15 -25.87 -9.81
C GLY A 297 -3.11 -25.41 -8.35
N ILE A 298 -3.81 -26.11 -7.47
CA ILE A 298 -3.82 -25.89 -6.02
C ILE A 298 -2.79 -26.80 -5.38
N TYR A 299 -1.94 -26.24 -4.54
CA TYR A 299 -0.86 -26.95 -3.85
C TYR A 299 -0.95 -26.68 -2.34
N ARG A 300 -0.44 -27.64 -1.56
CA ARG A 300 -0.07 -27.48 -0.16
C ARG A 300 1.41 -27.15 -0.12
N LEU A 301 1.75 -25.97 0.38
CA LEU A 301 3.12 -25.47 0.53
C LEU A 301 3.52 -25.46 2.01
N ASP A 302 4.68 -26.00 2.30
CA ASP A 302 5.34 -25.85 3.60
C ASP A 302 6.12 -24.51 3.60
N PRO A 303 5.77 -23.54 4.46
CA PRO A 303 6.40 -22.22 4.46
C PRO A 303 7.78 -22.16 5.11
N GLU A 304 8.29 -23.27 5.68
CA GLU A 304 9.64 -23.37 6.23
C GLU A 304 10.62 -23.91 5.18
N THR A 305 10.16 -24.84 4.33
CA THR A 305 11.01 -25.55 3.37
C THR A 305 10.78 -25.19 1.92
N GLY A 306 9.67 -24.50 1.60
CA GLY A 306 9.26 -24.19 0.23
C GLY A 306 8.71 -25.40 -0.55
N ARG A 307 8.61 -26.58 0.08
CA ARG A 307 8.13 -27.80 -0.59
C ARG A 307 6.63 -27.71 -0.89
N ALA A 308 6.28 -27.81 -2.16
CA ALA A 308 4.90 -27.79 -2.64
C ALA A 308 4.43 -29.18 -3.08
N GLN A 309 3.24 -29.60 -2.65
CA GLN A 309 2.59 -30.86 -3.01
C GLN A 309 1.26 -30.58 -3.70
N LEU A 310 0.98 -31.23 -4.83
CA LEU A 310 -0.26 -31.04 -5.57
C LEU A 310 -1.46 -31.50 -4.75
N VAL A 311 -2.49 -30.66 -4.68
CA VAL A 311 -3.81 -30.98 -4.10
C VAL A 311 -4.84 -31.20 -5.22
N PHE A 312 -4.89 -30.27 -6.18
CA PHE A 312 -5.83 -30.35 -7.31
C PHE A 312 -5.30 -29.59 -8.53
N ALA A 313 -5.54 -30.12 -9.71
CA ALA A 313 -5.32 -29.41 -10.97
C ALA A 313 -6.36 -29.83 -12.01
N ASP A 314 -6.82 -28.85 -12.80
CA ASP A 314 -7.65 -29.08 -13.98
C ASP A 314 -7.00 -28.33 -15.16
N PRO A 315 -6.53 -29.01 -16.20
CA PRO A 315 -5.87 -28.36 -17.33
C PRO A 315 -6.79 -27.43 -18.13
N ARG A 316 -8.11 -27.53 -17.94
CA ARG A 316 -9.11 -26.70 -18.62
C ARG A 316 -9.37 -25.37 -17.92
N PHE A 317 -8.87 -25.19 -16.68
CA PHE A 317 -9.15 -24.01 -15.86
C PHE A 317 -7.95 -23.63 -15.00
N HIS A 318 -7.76 -22.33 -14.79
CA HIS A 318 -6.99 -21.85 -13.65
C HIS A 318 -7.78 -22.11 -12.37
N SER A 319 -7.17 -22.78 -11.38
CA SER A 319 -7.72 -23.01 -10.05
C SER A 319 -6.96 -22.16 -9.04
N MET A 320 -7.63 -21.14 -8.47
CA MET A 320 -7.02 -20.07 -7.70
C MET A 320 -7.80 -19.77 -6.41
N GLN A 321 -7.17 -19.06 -5.48
CA GLN A 321 -7.80 -18.53 -4.26
C GLN A 321 -8.44 -19.62 -3.38
N ALA A 322 -7.77 -20.74 -3.22
CA ALA A 322 -8.27 -21.88 -2.48
C ALA A 322 -8.35 -21.60 -0.97
N LYS A 323 -9.47 -22.01 -0.35
CA LYS A 323 -9.73 -21.95 1.10
C LYS A 323 -10.18 -23.29 1.60
N LEU A 324 -9.65 -23.73 2.75
CA LEU A 324 -10.13 -24.94 3.42
C LEU A 324 -11.52 -24.69 4.03
N VAL A 325 -12.46 -25.57 3.78
CA VAL A 325 -13.81 -25.52 4.39
C VAL A 325 -13.78 -26.34 5.67
N ALA A 326 -13.34 -25.71 6.75
CA ALA A 326 -13.27 -26.30 8.08
C ALA A 326 -13.35 -25.19 9.13
N PRO A 327 -13.77 -25.51 10.37
CA PRO A 327 -13.67 -24.58 11.48
C PRO A 327 -12.22 -24.13 11.71
N ARG A 328 -12.06 -22.86 12.04
CA ARG A 328 -10.77 -22.26 12.43
C ARG A 328 -10.97 -21.36 13.63
N GLU A 329 -9.90 -21.13 14.38
CA GLU A 329 -9.93 -20.24 15.52
C GLU A 329 -10.34 -18.82 15.07
N GLU A 330 -11.33 -18.25 15.76
CA GLU A 330 -11.68 -16.85 15.60
C GLU A 330 -10.62 -16.00 16.31
N PRO A 331 -10.01 -15.02 15.63
CA PRO A 331 -9.04 -14.13 16.26
C PRO A 331 -9.66 -13.34 17.41
N ASP A 332 -8.83 -12.89 18.37
CA ASP A 332 -9.26 -12.02 19.45
C ASP A 332 -10.02 -10.80 18.92
N GLY A 333 -11.07 -10.42 19.61
CA GLY A 333 -11.82 -9.20 19.31
C GLY A 333 -11.00 -7.93 19.64
N ARG A 334 -11.39 -6.83 19.04
CA ARG A 334 -10.76 -5.51 19.25
C ARG A 334 -11.75 -4.51 19.77
N SER A 335 -11.32 -3.66 20.70
CA SER A 335 -12.09 -2.46 21.10
C SER A 335 -11.81 -1.31 20.14
N THR A 336 -12.83 -0.45 19.92
CA THR A 336 -12.68 0.77 19.16
C THR A 336 -12.80 2.01 20.05
N VAL A 337 -11.94 2.99 19.77
CA VAL A 337 -12.00 4.35 20.33
C VAL A 337 -12.60 5.35 19.35
N VAL A 338 -12.92 4.92 18.14
CA VAL A 338 -13.46 5.75 17.07
C VAL A 338 -14.83 6.31 17.47
N ASP A 339 -14.98 7.61 17.33
CA ASP A 339 -16.20 8.34 17.59
C ASP A 339 -16.48 9.24 16.38
N GLU A 340 -17.42 8.84 15.54
CA GLU A 340 -17.71 9.54 14.28
C GLU A 340 -18.27 10.95 14.47
N SER A 341 -18.72 11.31 15.67
CA SER A 341 -19.15 12.67 16.01
C SER A 341 -17.97 13.65 16.18
N GLU A 342 -16.74 13.14 16.40
CA GLU A 342 -15.54 13.96 16.52
C GLU A 342 -14.82 14.02 15.15
N PRO A 343 -14.82 15.16 14.42
CA PRO A 343 -14.28 15.23 13.08
C PRO A 343 -12.75 15.30 13.01
N THR A 344 -12.07 15.26 14.16
CA THR A 344 -10.62 15.45 14.26
C THR A 344 -9.94 14.28 14.94
N ALA A 345 -8.62 14.23 14.75
CA ALA A 345 -7.71 13.28 15.39
C ALA A 345 -6.46 14.01 15.86
N LYS A 346 -5.65 13.39 16.71
CA LYS A 346 -4.35 13.88 17.11
C LYS A 346 -3.24 12.98 16.57
N LEU A 347 -2.20 13.61 16.05
CA LEU A 347 -0.93 12.98 15.73
C LEU A 347 0.12 13.48 16.71
N TYR A 348 0.96 12.59 17.24
CA TYR A 348 2.13 13.00 18.05
C TYR A 348 3.33 12.10 17.75
N CYS A 349 4.52 12.62 18.00
CA CYS A 349 5.77 11.90 17.87
C CYS A 349 6.63 12.15 19.10
N LEU A 350 7.26 11.09 19.62
CA LEU A 350 8.10 11.22 20.81
C LEU A 350 9.42 11.94 20.48
N SER A 351 10.04 11.65 19.33
CA SER A 351 11.17 12.43 18.83
C SER A 351 11.41 12.15 17.34
N VAL A 352 11.40 13.18 16.50
CA VAL A 352 11.72 13.07 15.07
C VAL A 352 13.17 12.59 14.82
N TYR A 353 14.03 12.65 15.82
CA TYR A 353 15.43 12.22 15.75
C TYR A 353 15.61 10.71 15.98
N THR A 354 14.58 10.02 16.45
CA THR A 354 14.55 8.55 16.46
C THR A 354 14.27 8.07 15.04
N THR A 355 15.26 7.50 14.38
CA THR A 355 15.20 7.13 12.96
C THR A 355 15.81 5.75 12.72
N ASP A 356 15.55 5.20 11.53
CA ASP A 356 16.16 3.98 10.98
C ASP A 356 17.50 4.24 10.26
N PHE A 357 18.04 5.45 10.34
CA PHE A 357 19.34 5.75 9.73
C PHE A 357 20.46 4.95 10.37
N ALA A 358 21.37 4.44 9.52
CA ALA A 358 22.58 3.77 9.97
C ALA A 358 23.51 4.69 10.76
N ASP A 359 23.52 6.00 10.43
CA ASP A 359 24.30 7.03 11.11
C ASP A 359 23.33 8.10 11.68
N PRO A 360 23.17 8.17 13.01
CA PRO A 360 22.35 9.19 13.67
C PRO A 360 22.82 10.64 13.38
N ALA A 361 24.09 10.84 13.03
CA ALA A 361 24.62 12.15 12.68
C ALA A 361 24.05 12.72 11.38
N TRP A 362 23.35 11.92 10.59
CA TRP A 362 22.68 12.41 9.38
C TRP A 362 21.49 13.33 9.68
N MET A 363 20.83 13.12 10.81
CA MET A 363 19.73 13.98 11.26
C MET A 363 19.91 14.31 12.76
N PRO A 364 20.90 15.17 13.10
CA PRO A 364 21.22 15.47 14.49
C PRO A 364 20.11 16.28 15.17
N PRO A 365 20.02 16.23 16.51
CA PRO A 365 19.12 17.09 17.28
C PRO A 365 19.23 18.56 16.86
N GLY A 366 18.10 19.24 16.72
CA GLY A 366 18.01 20.62 16.26
C GLY A 366 18.07 20.82 14.74
N SER A 367 18.29 19.78 13.94
CA SER A 367 18.26 19.87 12.46
C SER A 367 16.84 20.07 11.90
N VAL A 368 15.82 19.54 12.56
CA VAL A 368 14.40 19.77 12.23
C VAL A 368 13.91 20.98 13.02
N LYS A 369 13.33 21.95 12.32
CA LYS A 369 12.77 23.16 12.93
C LYS A 369 11.25 23.15 12.94
N ARG A 370 10.64 22.65 11.88
CA ARG A 370 9.19 22.63 11.71
C ARG A 370 8.73 21.33 11.10
N LEU A 371 7.46 21.02 11.31
CA LEU A 371 6.75 19.96 10.64
C LEU A 371 5.71 20.58 9.72
N ARG A 372 5.78 20.27 8.42
CA ARG A 372 4.73 20.59 7.46
C ARG A 372 3.76 19.42 7.37
N VAL A 373 2.48 19.71 7.47
CA VAL A 373 1.38 18.74 7.37
C VAL A 373 0.61 18.99 6.08
N LEU A 374 0.55 17.98 5.24
CA LEU A 374 -0.07 18.03 3.92
C LEU A 374 -1.23 17.04 3.82
N GLU A 375 -2.26 17.43 3.07
CA GLU A 375 -3.35 16.55 2.64
C GLU A 375 -3.12 16.10 1.20
N GLY A 376 -3.29 14.80 0.93
CA GLY A 376 -3.33 14.25 -0.43
C GLY A 376 -4.72 14.37 -1.04
N MET A 377 -4.78 14.70 -2.32
CA MET A 377 -6.04 14.81 -3.04
C MET A 377 -6.14 13.71 -4.09
N PRO A 378 -7.20 12.91 -4.11
CA PRO A 378 -7.40 11.90 -5.14
C PRO A 378 -7.53 12.56 -6.52
N LEU A 379 -7.02 11.90 -7.55
CA LEU A 379 -7.18 12.33 -8.93
C LEU A 379 -8.62 12.09 -9.38
N LYS A 380 -9.30 13.13 -9.86
CA LYS A 380 -10.70 13.05 -10.34
C LYS A 380 -10.82 12.64 -11.81
N ALA A 381 -9.73 12.67 -12.56
CA ALA A 381 -9.70 12.24 -13.96
C ALA A 381 -8.31 11.71 -14.34
N VAL A 382 -8.28 10.69 -15.19
CA VAL A 382 -7.06 10.28 -15.87
C VAL A 382 -6.76 11.34 -16.94
N SER A 383 -5.96 12.33 -16.58
CA SER A 383 -5.46 13.29 -17.54
C SER A 383 -4.16 12.77 -18.15
N ALA A 384 -4.13 12.62 -19.46
CA ALA A 384 -2.87 12.46 -20.21
C ALA A 384 -1.91 13.64 -20.00
N ALA A 385 -2.38 14.71 -19.37
CA ALA A 385 -1.63 15.91 -19.02
C ALA A 385 -1.12 15.90 -17.57
N ALA A 386 -1.30 14.85 -16.79
CA ALA A 386 -0.66 14.71 -15.48
C ALA A 386 0.86 14.56 -15.68
N LEU A 387 1.53 15.69 -15.85
CA LEU A 387 2.98 15.75 -16.05
C LEU A 387 3.75 15.46 -14.75
N SER A 388 3.08 15.52 -13.59
CA SER A 388 3.63 15.13 -12.31
C SER A 388 3.19 13.71 -11.94
N PRO A 389 4.12 12.83 -11.56
CA PRO A 389 3.80 11.46 -11.11
C PRO A 389 3.22 11.42 -9.70
N LEU A 390 3.10 12.57 -9.02
CA LEU A 390 2.63 12.67 -7.65
C LEU A 390 1.22 13.24 -7.60
N LEU A 391 0.41 12.75 -6.64
CA LEU A 391 -0.91 13.33 -6.37
C LEU A 391 -0.81 14.80 -5.94
N PRO A 392 -1.80 15.63 -6.28
CA PRO A 392 -1.89 16.99 -5.76
C PRO A 392 -1.96 17.00 -4.23
N ARG A 393 -1.32 17.99 -3.62
CA ARG A 393 -1.23 18.17 -2.17
C ARG A 393 -1.73 19.55 -1.78
N ARG A 394 -2.38 19.64 -0.62
CA ARG A 394 -2.75 20.90 0.02
C ARG A 394 -2.10 21.02 1.38
N PHE A 395 -1.82 22.25 1.79
CA PHE A 395 -1.33 22.51 3.15
C PHE A 395 -2.50 22.42 4.15
N LEU A 396 -2.32 21.57 5.16
CA LEU A 396 -3.07 21.70 6.41
C LEU A 396 -2.44 22.78 7.27
N GLY A 397 -1.11 22.86 7.32
CA GLY A 397 -0.34 23.89 8.00
C GLY A 397 1.08 23.46 8.32
N GLU A 398 1.77 24.30 9.09
CA GLU A 398 3.06 24.02 9.68
C GLU A 398 3.01 24.25 11.19
N ILE A 399 3.75 23.45 11.95
CA ILE A 399 3.95 23.58 13.40
C ILE A 399 5.44 23.55 13.71
N ASP A 400 5.83 24.10 14.84
CA ASP A 400 7.19 23.97 15.36
C ASP A 400 7.39 22.57 15.94
N VAL A 401 8.64 22.09 15.92
CA VAL A 401 9.08 20.86 16.58
C VAL A 401 9.79 21.29 17.86
N ASP A 402 9.45 20.68 19.00
CA ASP A 402 10.04 21.00 20.28
C ASP A 402 11.54 20.64 20.33
N GLU A 403 12.25 21.17 21.31
CA GLU A 403 13.72 21.03 21.44
C GLU A 403 14.19 19.58 21.53
N ASP A 404 13.36 18.69 22.14
CA ASP A 404 13.61 17.26 22.24
C ASP A 404 13.25 16.49 20.96
N GLY A 405 12.76 17.19 19.94
CA GLY A 405 12.32 16.62 18.68
C GLY A 405 10.87 16.10 18.71
N SER A 406 10.17 16.29 19.81
CA SER A 406 8.77 15.89 19.87
C SER A 406 7.84 16.89 19.17
N PHE A 407 6.67 16.43 18.78
CA PHE A 407 5.58 17.26 18.30
C PHE A 407 4.23 16.65 18.61
N GLN A 408 3.19 17.46 18.68
CA GLN A 408 1.81 17.04 18.60
C GLN A 408 0.99 17.99 17.74
N VAL A 409 -0.06 17.50 17.10
CA VAL A 409 -0.92 18.32 16.23
C VAL A 409 -2.32 17.70 16.13
N GLN A 410 -3.35 18.54 16.15
CA GLN A 410 -4.72 18.15 15.85
C GLN A 410 -4.99 18.39 14.36
N VAL A 411 -5.49 17.35 13.67
CA VAL A 411 -5.73 17.33 12.23
C VAL A 411 -7.16 16.85 11.94
N PRO A 412 -7.72 17.14 10.76
CA PRO A 412 -8.97 16.51 10.35
C PRO A 412 -8.80 14.99 10.26
N ALA A 413 -9.79 14.25 10.75
CA ALA A 413 -9.81 12.79 10.64
C ALA A 413 -10.13 12.32 9.21
N ASN A 414 -9.81 11.05 8.90
CA ASN A 414 -10.20 10.38 7.66
C ASN A 414 -9.68 11.05 6.38
N LEU A 415 -8.48 11.60 6.43
CA LEU A 415 -7.77 12.18 5.28
C LEU A 415 -6.41 11.52 5.08
N PRO A 416 -5.96 11.39 3.82
CA PRO A 416 -4.57 11.03 3.55
C PRO A 416 -3.66 12.19 3.93
N ILE A 417 -2.78 11.97 4.90
CA ILE A 417 -1.87 12.97 5.45
C ILE A 417 -0.43 12.58 5.12
N GLN A 418 0.39 13.54 4.73
CA GLN A 418 1.83 13.42 4.61
C GLN A 418 2.51 14.43 5.55
N LEU A 419 3.49 13.96 6.31
CA LEU A 419 4.31 14.78 7.20
C LEU A 419 5.67 15.03 6.55
N GLN A 420 6.13 16.29 6.59
CA GLN A 420 7.46 16.68 6.13
C GLN A 420 8.22 17.38 7.26
N ALA A 421 9.30 16.75 7.72
CA ALA A 421 10.23 17.38 8.65
C ALA A 421 11.09 18.41 7.90
N LEU A 422 11.05 19.69 8.32
CA LEU A 422 11.69 20.80 7.63
C LEU A 422 12.91 21.30 8.41
N ASP A 423 13.96 21.67 7.68
CA ASP A 423 15.10 22.39 8.24
C ASP A 423 14.85 23.92 8.37
N ALA A 424 15.90 24.66 8.71
CA ALA A 424 15.85 26.12 8.84
C ALA A 424 15.54 26.85 7.53
N ASP A 425 15.90 26.28 6.39
CA ASP A 425 15.59 26.82 5.05
C ASP A 425 14.17 26.46 4.58
N GLY A 426 13.40 25.71 5.37
CA GLY A 426 12.05 25.23 5.02
C GLY A 426 12.02 24.10 4.00
N MET A 427 13.17 23.45 3.76
CA MET A 427 13.29 22.30 2.88
C MET A 427 13.03 21.00 3.63
N ALA A 428 12.30 20.07 3.00
CA ALA A 428 12.03 18.77 3.60
C ALA A 428 13.30 17.95 3.79
N LEU A 429 13.63 17.60 5.04
CA LEU A 429 14.64 16.61 5.40
C LEU A 429 14.12 15.21 5.17
N ARG A 430 12.92 14.91 5.65
CA ARG A 430 12.21 13.63 5.42
C ARG A 430 10.74 13.90 5.13
N SER A 431 10.13 13.00 4.38
CA SER A 431 8.69 12.98 4.15
C SER A 431 8.15 11.61 4.52
N SER A 432 7.05 11.56 5.25
CA SER A 432 6.38 10.30 5.58
C SER A 432 5.73 9.68 4.34
N ALA A 433 5.33 8.41 4.46
CA ALA A 433 4.27 7.82 3.66
C ALA A 433 2.97 8.58 3.85
N TRP A 434 1.94 8.22 3.06
CA TRP A 434 0.57 8.57 3.36
C TRP A 434 0.15 7.84 4.64
N ILE A 435 -0.24 8.61 5.65
CA ILE A 435 -0.84 8.13 6.90
C ILE A 435 -2.22 8.74 7.03
N TRP A 436 -3.01 8.24 7.94
CA TRP A 436 -4.28 8.86 8.37
C TRP A 436 -4.48 8.61 9.85
N ALA A 437 -5.43 9.31 10.43
CA ALA A 437 -5.99 8.97 11.72
C ALA A 437 -7.51 8.98 11.63
N LYS A 438 -8.15 8.10 12.38
CA LYS A 438 -9.61 7.99 12.47
C LYS A 438 -10.17 9.03 13.45
N ASN A 439 -11.47 9.28 13.37
CA ASN A 439 -12.20 10.16 14.29
C ASN A 439 -11.85 9.87 15.75
N LYS A 440 -11.39 10.90 16.48
CA LYS A 440 -10.97 10.85 17.90
C LYS A 440 -9.71 10.01 18.16
N GLU A 441 -9.07 9.41 17.17
CA GLU A 441 -7.84 8.67 17.36
C GLU A 441 -6.70 9.57 17.85
N ASN A 442 -5.97 9.09 18.86
CA ASN A 442 -4.67 9.65 19.28
C ASN A 442 -3.59 8.74 18.73
N ARG A 443 -3.04 9.09 17.56
CA ARG A 443 -2.02 8.29 16.89
C ARG A 443 -0.63 8.76 17.28
N GLY A 444 0.14 7.86 17.90
CA GLY A 444 1.52 8.09 18.31
C GLY A 444 2.53 7.47 17.36
N CYS A 445 3.66 8.17 17.18
CA CYS A 445 4.86 7.67 16.54
C CYS A 445 6.02 7.73 17.54
N ILE A 446 6.88 6.73 17.55
CA ILE A 446 8.11 6.74 18.37
C ILE A 446 9.10 7.74 17.75
N GLY A 447 9.24 7.74 16.43
CA GLY A 447 10.14 8.58 15.69
C GLY A 447 9.69 8.86 14.26
N CYS A 448 10.61 9.39 13.44
CA CYS A 448 10.39 9.68 12.04
C CYS A 448 11.08 8.60 11.19
N HIS A 449 10.31 7.62 10.69
CA HIS A 449 10.81 6.42 10.01
C HIS A 449 11.72 5.56 10.90
N GLU A 450 11.27 5.34 12.13
CA GLU A 450 11.94 4.44 13.05
C GLU A 450 11.62 2.97 12.74
N ASP A 451 12.42 2.10 13.33
CA ASP A 451 12.08 0.69 13.48
C ASP A 451 10.94 0.56 14.51
N GLY A 452 9.74 0.23 14.08
CA GLY A 452 8.56 0.07 14.93
C GLY A 452 8.68 -1.04 16.00
N GLU A 453 9.78 -1.79 16.00
CA GLU A 453 10.12 -2.78 17.03
C GLU A 453 10.97 -2.19 18.18
N ARG A 454 11.41 -0.93 18.08
CA ARG A 454 12.16 -0.26 19.14
C ARG A 454 11.23 0.11 20.30
N THR A 455 11.75 -0.03 21.50
CA THR A 455 11.13 0.51 22.69
C THR A 455 11.54 1.98 22.84
N PRO A 456 10.58 2.91 22.99
CA PRO A 456 10.91 4.30 23.24
C PRO A 456 11.61 4.48 24.59
N GLU A 457 12.39 5.53 24.72
CA GLU A 457 12.92 5.96 26.01
C GLU A 457 11.77 6.32 26.97
N ASN A 458 11.95 6.06 28.26
CA ASN A 458 10.93 6.37 29.28
C ASN A 458 11.01 7.87 29.66
N LEU A 459 10.67 8.75 28.72
CA LEU A 459 10.63 10.19 28.90
C LEU A 459 9.24 10.72 28.54
N VAL A 460 8.83 11.81 29.19
CA VAL A 460 7.64 12.57 28.80
C VAL A 460 8.06 13.57 27.73
N PRO A 461 7.54 13.47 26.50
CA PRO A 461 7.87 14.39 25.43
C PRO A 461 7.36 15.81 25.74
N LYS A 462 8.19 16.83 25.50
CA LYS A 462 7.79 18.26 25.71
C LYS A 462 6.52 18.63 24.98
N ALA A 463 6.30 18.10 23.80
CA ALA A 463 5.08 18.33 23.04
C ALA A 463 3.80 17.98 23.79
N LEU A 464 3.81 17.03 24.72
CA LEU A 464 2.63 16.63 25.49
C LEU A 464 2.38 17.52 26.70
N GLU A 465 3.29 18.44 27.03
CA GLU A 465 3.14 19.40 28.14
C GLU A 465 2.29 20.63 27.77
N HIS A 466 2.03 20.84 26.48
CA HIS A 466 1.22 21.96 25.99
C HIS A 466 0.06 21.50 25.10
N ALA A 467 -0.86 22.39 24.78
CA ALA A 467 -2.02 22.07 23.92
C ALA A 467 -1.58 21.83 22.47
N ALA A 468 -2.14 20.81 21.82
CA ALA A 468 -1.86 20.53 20.42
C ALA A 468 -2.31 21.67 19.50
N PRO A 469 -1.44 22.22 18.65
CA PRO A 469 -1.82 23.14 17.59
C PRO A 469 -2.90 22.52 16.69
N LYS A 470 -3.88 23.34 16.25
CA LYS A 470 -5.02 22.89 15.46
C LYS A 470 -4.82 23.24 13.99
N LEU A 471 -4.63 22.24 13.14
CA LEU A 471 -4.55 22.39 11.69
C LEU A 471 -5.85 21.90 11.01
N THR A 472 -6.97 22.49 11.41
CA THR A 472 -8.33 22.04 11.04
C THR A 472 -9.06 23.01 10.12
N LEU A 473 -8.32 23.81 9.33
CA LEU A 473 -8.92 24.68 8.33
C LEU A 473 -9.84 23.90 7.38
N PRO A 474 -11.00 24.46 7.03
CA PRO A 474 -11.88 23.83 6.07
C PRO A 474 -11.23 23.77 4.68
N PRO A 475 -11.60 22.82 3.83
CA PRO A 475 -10.92 22.51 2.56
C PRO A 475 -10.70 23.72 1.63
N GLU A 476 -11.67 24.64 1.56
CA GLU A 476 -11.63 25.84 0.72
C GLU A 476 -10.61 26.89 1.18
N ARG A 477 -10.16 26.81 2.44
CA ARG A 477 -9.14 27.69 3.00
C ARG A 477 -7.74 27.07 3.01
N ARG A 478 -7.58 25.83 2.57
CA ARG A 478 -6.29 25.13 2.52
C ARG A 478 -5.50 25.60 1.30
N ARG A 479 -4.28 26.07 1.54
CA ARG A 479 -3.39 26.60 0.49
C ARG A 479 -2.85 25.47 -0.40
N THR A 480 -2.71 25.76 -1.70
CA THR A 480 -1.96 24.96 -2.67
C THR A 480 -0.81 25.80 -3.21
N VAL A 481 0.18 25.14 -3.81
CA VAL A 481 1.23 25.79 -4.61
C VAL A 481 1.19 25.22 -6.00
N ASP A 482 1.00 26.07 -6.99
CA ASP A 482 0.98 25.67 -8.40
C ASP A 482 1.94 26.51 -9.24
N PHE A 483 2.31 25.96 -10.40
CA PHE A 483 3.30 26.56 -11.27
C PHE A 483 2.88 27.94 -11.76
N ARG A 484 1.64 28.07 -12.25
CA ARG A 484 1.19 29.28 -12.97
C ARG A 484 1.03 30.46 -12.02
N ARG A 485 0.44 30.23 -10.86
CA ARG A 485 0.14 31.29 -9.90
C ARG A 485 1.35 31.67 -9.04
N ASP A 486 2.15 30.69 -8.60
CA ASP A 486 3.15 30.93 -7.56
C ASP A 486 4.58 30.93 -8.09
N VAL A 487 4.91 30.13 -9.13
CA VAL A 487 6.29 29.98 -9.63
C VAL A 487 6.53 30.84 -10.89
N MET A 488 5.60 30.81 -11.84
CA MET A 488 5.81 31.53 -13.12
C MET A 488 6.02 33.04 -12.96
N PRO A 489 5.35 33.76 -12.05
CA PRO A 489 5.63 35.18 -11.83
C PRO A 489 7.07 35.42 -11.36
N ILE A 490 7.62 34.57 -10.49
CA ILE A 490 9.01 34.64 -10.04
C ILE A 490 9.96 34.46 -11.25
N LEU A 491 9.70 33.44 -12.08
CA LEU A 491 10.53 33.17 -13.26
C LEU A 491 10.49 34.32 -14.26
N LYS A 492 9.33 34.94 -14.50
CA LYS A 492 9.19 36.10 -15.38
C LYS A 492 10.07 37.27 -14.92
N VAL A 493 10.13 37.53 -13.62
CA VAL A 493 10.87 38.67 -13.07
C VAL A 493 12.35 38.36 -12.92
N ARG A 494 12.73 37.15 -12.49
CA ARG A 494 14.11 36.83 -12.07
C ARG A 494 14.93 36.08 -13.11
N CYS A 495 14.30 35.41 -14.08
CA CYS A 495 14.97 34.43 -14.94
C CYS A 495 14.73 34.62 -16.43
N ALA A 496 13.53 35.05 -16.85
CA ALA A 496 13.12 35.03 -18.26
C ALA A 496 13.93 35.97 -19.16
N SER A 497 14.48 37.06 -18.63
CA SER A 497 15.31 38.00 -19.43
C SER A 497 16.56 37.33 -20.01
N CYS A 498 17.15 36.37 -19.32
CA CYS A 498 18.33 35.62 -19.76
C CYS A 498 17.97 34.26 -20.38
N HIS A 499 16.87 33.65 -19.96
CA HIS A 499 16.46 32.31 -20.39
C HIS A 499 15.40 32.35 -21.51
N THR A 500 15.79 32.88 -22.68
CA THR A 500 14.92 33.02 -23.86
C THR A 500 15.02 31.85 -24.84
N LYS A 501 16.12 31.06 -24.79
CA LYS A 501 16.44 29.94 -25.69
C LYS A 501 16.82 28.68 -24.95
N ALA A 502 16.95 27.57 -25.69
CA ALA A 502 17.46 26.31 -25.11
C ALA A 502 18.80 26.52 -24.38
N PRO A 503 19.09 25.75 -23.31
CA PRO A 503 18.37 24.56 -22.89
C PRO A 503 17.19 24.82 -21.96
N LEU A 504 16.94 26.05 -21.51
CA LEU A 504 15.90 26.40 -20.54
C LEU A 504 15.09 27.62 -21.02
N PRO A 505 14.23 27.48 -22.05
CA PRO A 505 13.38 28.58 -22.51
C PRO A 505 12.24 28.83 -21.51
N LEU A 506 12.12 30.08 -21.05
CA LEU A 506 11.10 30.52 -20.10
C LEU A 506 10.14 31.55 -20.70
N THR A 507 9.98 31.54 -22.05
CA THR A 507 9.24 32.55 -22.80
C THR A 507 7.72 32.38 -22.75
N SER A 508 7.24 31.17 -22.50
CA SER A 508 5.81 30.89 -22.27
C SER A 508 5.63 29.97 -21.10
N GLU A 509 4.46 29.99 -20.48
CA GLU A 509 4.17 29.18 -19.28
C GLU A 509 4.39 27.69 -19.55
N GLN A 510 3.88 27.17 -20.68
CA GLN A 510 4.00 25.75 -21.02
C GLN A 510 5.44 25.32 -21.33
N LEU A 511 6.22 26.16 -22.04
CA LEU A 511 7.63 25.87 -22.29
C LEU A 511 8.45 25.93 -21.00
N ALA A 512 8.20 26.94 -20.18
CA ALA A 512 8.87 27.10 -18.89
C ALA A 512 8.62 25.87 -17.99
N TYR A 513 7.36 25.45 -17.85
CA TYR A 513 7.00 24.28 -17.07
C TYR A 513 7.70 23.02 -17.57
N LYS A 514 7.55 22.67 -18.86
CA LYS A 514 8.19 21.49 -19.45
C LYS A 514 9.72 21.51 -19.32
N SER A 515 10.32 22.69 -19.45
CA SER A 515 11.77 22.85 -19.32
C SER A 515 12.24 22.68 -17.88
N LEU A 516 11.49 23.24 -16.92
CA LEU A 516 11.81 23.13 -15.50
C LEU A 516 11.61 21.72 -14.95
N LEU A 517 10.63 20.94 -15.45
CA LEU A 517 10.46 19.54 -15.05
C LEU A 517 11.72 18.69 -15.31
N ARG A 518 12.61 19.11 -16.23
CA ARG A 518 13.91 18.46 -16.45
C ARG A 518 14.98 18.88 -15.42
N GLN A 519 14.71 19.94 -14.67
CA GLN A 519 15.63 20.52 -13.67
C GLN A 519 15.14 20.28 -12.24
N VAL A 520 14.03 19.59 -12.05
CA VAL A 520 13.44 19.28 -10.74
C VAL A 520 13.10 17.80 -10.62
N GLN A 521 13.09 17.34 -9.40
CA GLN A 521 12.58 16.03 -9.03
C GLN A 521 11.31 16.26 -8.20
N PRO A 522 10.10 16.03 -8.75
CA PRO A 522 8.87 16.23 -8.00
C PRO A 522 8.86 15.48 -6.66
N GLY A 523 8.51 16.19 -5.58
CA GLY A 523 8.56 15.68 -4.20
C GLY A 523 9.94 15.69 -3.56
N ARG A 524 10.99 16.20 -4.24
CA ARG A 524 12.39 16.15 -3.79
C ARG A 524 13.14 17.44 -4.13
N ALA A 525 12.77 18.54 -3.51
CA ALA A 525 13.41 19.84 -3.77
C ALA A 525 14.94 19.77 -3.54
N ARG A 526 15.40 19.14 -2.48
CA ARG A 526 16.83 19.05 -2.12
C ARG A 526 17.74 18.44 -3.17
N THR A 527 17.25 17.47 -3.94
CA THR A 527 18.02 16.79 -4.99
C THR A 527 17.78 17.38 -6.39
N SER A 528 17.02 18.48 -6.45
CA SER A 528 16.67 19.16 -7.69
C SER A 528 17.75 20.14 -8.13
N PRO A 529 18.34 20.03 -9.36
CA PRO A 529 19.36 20.94 -9.86
C PRO A 529 18.94 22.42 -9.83
N LEU A 530 17.66 22.73 -10.05
CA LEU A 530 17.14 24.09 -9.93
C LEU A 530 17.36 24.66 -8.53
N VAL A 531 17.07 23.87 -7.47
CA VAL A 531 17.26 24.30 -6.08
C VAL A 531 18.73 24.54 -5.76
N TRP A 532 19.63 23.66 -6.24
CA TRP A 532 21.08 23.88 -6.05
C TRP A 532 21.56 25.19 -6.65
N ARG A 533 21.07 25.53 -7.84
CA ARG A 533 21.45 26.79 -8.53
C ARG A 533 20.93 28.02 -7.82
N ILE A 534 19.67 28.02 -7.34
CA ILE A 534 19.13 29.19 -6.62
C ILE A 534 19.67 29.36 -5.19
N HIS A 535 20.25 28.28 -4.61
CA HIS A 535 20.94 28.32 -3.32
C HIS A 535 22.46 28.41 -3.43
N GLY A 536 23.05 28.24 -4.64
CA GLY A 536 24.48 28.24 -4.87
C GLY A 536 25.25 27.09 -4.22
N ARG A 537 24.56 26.06 -3.76
CA ARG A 537 25.12 24.88 -3.11
C ARG A 537 24.34 23.62 -3.41
N ASN A 538 24.97 22.46 -3.34
CA ASN A 538 24.26 21.19 -3.33
C ASN A 538 23.51 21.04 -1.99
N THR A 539 22.18 20.94 -2.05
CA THR A 539 21.31 20.81 -0.89
C THR A 539 20.94 19.37 -0.57
N SER A 540 21.47 18.38 -1.33
CA SER A 540 21.24 16.96 -1.09
C SER A 540 21.74 16.55 0.28
N ARG A 541 21.09 15.55 0.84
CA ARG A 541 21.41 14.97 2.14
C ARG A 541 22.45 13.86 1.96
N PRO A 542 23.19 13.47 2.99
CA PRO A 542 24.17 12.38 2.91
C PRO A 542 23.57 11.07 2.36
N TRP A 543 22.33 10.76 2.71
CA TRP A 543 21.64 9.54 2.29
C TRP A 543 20.97 9.62 0.90
N ASP A 544 20.97 10.77 0.25
CA ASP A 544 20.46 10.87 -1.13
C ASP A 544 21.41 10.25 -2.16
N GLY A 545 22.67 10.03 -1.79
CA GLY A 545 23.67 9.42 -2.67
C GLY A 545 24.03 10.28 -3.89
N VAL A 546 23.75 11.58 -3.86
CA VAL A 546 23.95 12.50 -4.99
C VAL A 546 25.18 13.37 -4.76
N ALA A 547 26.27 13.08 -5.48
CA ALA A 547 27.53 13.80 -5.40
C ALA A 547 27.74 14.85 -6.52
N ALA A 548 26.67 15.34 -7.15
CA ALA A 548 26.77 16.27 -8.26
C ALA A 548 27.15 17.69 -7.80
N LYS A 549 27.88 18.42 -8.65
CA LYS A 549 28.20 19.84 -8.43
C LYS A 549 26.95 20.71 -8.66
N PRO A 550 26.73 21.76 -7.87
CA PRO A 550 25.52 22.60 -7.95
C PRO A 550 25.42 23.40 -9.25
N GLY A 551 26.51 23.59 -9.97
CA GLY A 551 26.58 24.52 -11.11
C GLY A 551 26.68 25.98 -10.65
N ALA A 552 26.57 26.91 -11.61
CA ALA A 552 26.64 28.35 -11.30
C ALA A 552 25.40 28.81 -10.52
N LEU A 553 25.60 29.74 -9.57
CA LEU A 553 24.51 30.42 -8.86
C LEU A 553 23.58 31.13 -9.86
N MET A 554 22.29 31.05 -9.65
CA MET A 554 21.25 31.72 -10.43
C MET A 554 20.30 32.51 -9.50
N PRO A 555 19.98 33.76 -9.82
CA PRO A 555 20.56 34.60 -10.89
C PRO A 555 22.09 34.84 -10.65
N PRO A 556 22.84 35.11 -11.73
CA PRO A 556 24.29 35.36 -11.61
C PRO A 556 24.59 36.67 -10.87
N ALA A 557 25.84 36.83 -10.40
CA ALA A 557 26.28 38.04 -9.76
C ALA A 557 26.02 39.28 -10.62
N GLY A 558 25.50 40.35 -10.00
CA GLY A 558 25.07 41.58 -10.70
C GLY A 558 23.59 41.61 -11.08
N SER A 559 22.88 40.49 -11.00
CA SER A 559 21.40 40.43 -11.12
C SER A 559 20.73 40.43 -9.75
N PRO A 560 19.50 40.97 -9.62
CA PRO A 560 18.77 40.95 -8.35
C PRO A 560 18.58 39.50 -7.85
N PRO A 561 19.03 39.15 -6.62
CA PRO A 561 18.88 37.81 -6.10
C PRO A 561 17.40 37.48 -5.82
N LEU A 562 17.07 36.17 -5.75
CA LEU A 562 15.77 35.75 -5.24
C LEU A 562 15.65 36.08 -3.74
N THR A 563 14.48 36.54 -3.36
CA THR A 563 14.14 36.70 -1.92
C THR A 563 13.98 35.32 -1.24
N ALA A 564 13.95 35.32 0.09
CA ALA A 564 13.71 34.09 0.85
C ALA A 564 12.33 33.47 0.49
N ASP A 565 11.31 34.30 0.35
CA ASP A 565 9.95 33.86 -0.01
C ASP A 565 9.88 33.30 -1.43
N GLU A 566 10.58 33.93 -2.40
CA GLU A 566 10.66 33.42 -3.78
C GLU A 566 11.35 32.03 -3.82
N LYS A 567 12.43 31.85 -3.09
CA LYS A 567 13.10 30.54 -2.94
C LYS A 567 12.19 29.52 -2.30
N ARG A 568 11.52 29.92 -1.20
CA ARG A 568 10.57 29.07 -0.49
C ARG A 568 9.42 28.61 -1.40
N ALA A 569 8.83 29.49 -2.18
CA ALA A 569 7.73 29.15 -3.10
C ALA A 569 8.18 28.11 -4.14
N ILE A 570 9.39 28.23 -4.70
CA ILE A 570 9.96 27.24 -5.64
C ILE A 570 10.19 25.89 -4.94
N VAL A 571 10.77 25.89 -3.74
CA VAL A 571 11.01 24.69 -2.94
C VAL A 571 9.68 23.99 -2.61
N GLU A 572 8.71 24.73 -2.11
CA GLU A 572 7.37 24.20 -1.79
C GLU A 572 6.69 23.62 -3.03
N TRP A 573 6.74 24.32 -4.16
CA TRP A 573 6.19 23.80 -5.42
C TRP A 573 6.77 22.43 -5.78
N ILE A 574 8.09 22.27 -5.66
CA ILE A 574 8.76 21.01 -5.97
C ILE A 574 8.37 19.93 -4.94
N ASP A 575 8.44 20.24 -3.64
CA ASP A 575 8.14 19.29 -2.56
C ASP A 575 6.69 18.83 -2.56
N LEU A 576 5.78 19.66 -3.08
CA LEU A 576 4.37 19.31 -3.26
C LEU A 576 4.08 18.59 -4.59
N GLY A 577 5.09 18.26 -5.37
CA GLY A 577 4.93 17.44 -6.57
C GLY A 577 5.09 18.19 -7.89
N ALA A 578 5.54 19.44 -7.88
CA ALA A 578 5.77 20.26 -9.09
C ALA A 578 4.54 20.32 -10.02
N GLN A 579 3.36 20.54 -9.46
CA GLN A 579 2.09 20.54 -10.21
C GLN A 579 1.97 21.76 -11.12
N TRP A 580 1.36 21.56 -12.30
CA TRP A 580 0.99 22.65 -13.20
C TRP A 580 -0.13 23.52 -12.61
N ASP A 581 -1.24 22.88 -12.27
CA ASP A 581 -2.35 23.41 -11.48
C ASP A 581 -2.58 22.42 -10.32
N ALA A 582 -2.56 22.90 -9.11
CA ALA A 582 -2.67 22.05 -7.93
C ALA A 582 -4.11 21.53 -7.68
N LEU A 583 -5.09 22.11 -8.37
CA LEU A 583 -6.48 21.66 -8.35
C LEU A 583 -6.94 21.39 -9.79
N PRO A 584 -7.52 20.22 -10.09
CA PRO A 584 -8.21 19.98 -11.34
C PRO A 584 -9.30 21.03 -11.58
N SER A 585 -9.45 21.47 -12.83
CA SER A 585 -10.52 22.40 -13.24
C SER A 585 -11.88 21.85 -12.80
N GLY A 586 -12.53 22.50 -11.82
CA GLY A 586 -13.81 22.07 -11.24
C GLY A 586 -13.78 21.76 -9.74
N GLY A 587 -12.62 21.66 -9.11
CA GLY A 587 -12.50 21.65 -7.65
C GLY A 587 -12.64 23.06 -7.10
N LEU A 588 -13.40 23.24 -6.03
CA LEU A 588 -13.62 24.51 -5.33
C LEU A 588 -12.31 25.31 -5.22
N ARG A 589 -12.32 26.53 -5.74
CA ARG A 589 -11.23 27.51 -5.70
C ARG A 589 -10.95 27.97 -4.28
#